data_eb1c858c3f952324a84cfc707893d204
#
_entry.id   eb1c858c3f952324a84cfc707893d204
#
_cell.length_a   1.000
_cell.length_b   1.000
_cell.length_c   1.000
_cell.angle_alpha   90.00
_cell.angle_beta   90.00
_cell.angle_gamma   90.00
#
_symmetry.space_group_name_H-M   'P 1'
#
loop_
_entity.id
_entity.type
_entity.pdbx_description
1 polymer ?
#
loop_
_entity_poly.entity_id
_entity_poly.type
_entity_poly.pdbx_seq_one_letter_code
_entity_poly.pdbx_strand_id
1 'polypeptide(L)'
;MAKILVFPRLAQNFIKNGYYPTDDATIARTLSALEAADEGQMRILDPCAGEGVALAECKYHLGKERTVAYGVEYDQERAWHAKTLLDHCLHGDFNGVMTTYGTFGLLWLNQIGRAHV
;
A
#
# COMPACT_ATOMS: atom_id res chain seq x y z
N MET A 1 14.39 5.20 5.80
CA MET A 1 14.34 3.85 6.29
C MET A 1 15.44 3.01 5.69
N ALA A 2 15.97 2.15 6.48
CA ALA A 2 17.04 1.31 6.02
C ALA A 2 16.54 0.29 5.01
N LYS A 3 17.42 -0.08 4.12
CA LYS A 3 17.08 -1.11 3.18
C LYS A 3 16.96 -2.44 3.93
N ILE A 4 15.96 -3.19 3.59
CA ILE A 4 15.75 -4.49 4.20
C ILE A 4 16.76 -5.46 3.66
N LEU A 5 17.46 -6.14 4.58
CA LEU A 5 18.36 -7.21 4.19
C LEU A 5 17.54 -8.49 4.14
N VAL A 6 17.44 -9.06 2.96
CA VAL A 6 16.63 -10.24 2.77
C VAL A 6 17.54 -11.42 2.53
N PHE A 7 17.60 -12.33 3.51
CA PHE A 7 18.33 -13.57 3.33
C PHE A 7 17.57 -14.47 2.37
N PRO A 8 18.25 -15.38 1.70
CA PRO A 8 17.59 -16.21 0.70
C PRO A 8 16.31 -16.89 1.18
N ARG A 9 16.30 -17.36 2.42
CA ARG A 9 15.11 -18.01 2.93
C ARG A 9 13.94 -17.04 3.10
N LEU A 10 14.24 -15.84 3.57
CA LEU A 10 13.19 -14.83 3.70
C LEU A 10 12.70 -14.38 2.34
N ALA A 11 13.60 -14.26 1.37
CA ALA A 11 13.21 -13.89 0.04
C ALA A 11 12.23 -14.91 -0.53
N GLN A 12 12.50 -16.19 -0.30
CA GLN A 12 11.59 -17.22 -0.77
C GLN A 12 10.23 -17.15 -0.09
N ASN A 13 10.22 -16.81 1.20
CA ASN A 13 8.95 -16.65 1.90
C ASN A 13 8.14 -15.51 1.32
N PHE A 14 8.77 -14.39 1.01
CA PHE A 14 8.06 -13.29 0.39
C PHE A 14 7.51 -13.70 -0.97
N ILE A 15 8.31 -14.38 -1.76
CA ILE A 15 7.89 -14.84 -3.07
C ILE A 15 6.70 -15.80 -2.95
N LYS A 16 6.83 -16.75 -2.03
CA LYS A 16 5.80 -17.77 -1.85
C LYS A 16 4.48 -17.15 -1.45
N ASN A 17 4.52 -16.10 -0.64
CA ASN A 17 3.30 -15.46 -0.17
C ASN A 17 2.85 -14.31 -1.05
N GLY A 18 3.54 -14.10 -2.17
CA GLY A 18 3.17 -13.02 -3.07
C GLY A 18 3.41 -11.64 -2.49
N TYR A 19 4.34 -11.53 -1.55
CA TYR A 19 4.58 -10.27 -0.88
C TYR A 19 5.94 -9.71 -1.26
N TYR A 20 5.91 -8.53 -1.85
CA TYR A 20 7.12 -7.81 -2.25
C TYR A 20 6.99 -6.39 -1.72
N PRO A 21 7.60 -6.09 -0.57
CA PRO A 21 7.52 -4.73 -0.05
C PRO A 21 8.22 -3.76 -1.00
N THR A 22 7.62 -2.60 -1.17
CA THR A 22 8.21 -1.55 -2.00
C THR A 22 9.43 -1.00 -1.28
N ASP A 23 10.55 -0.89 -1.98
CA ASP A 23 11.74 -0.37 -1.33
C ASP A 23 11.66 1.14 -1.17
N ASP A 24 12.49 1.67 -0.27
CA ASP A 24 12.45 3.07 0.09
C ASP A 24 12.75 3.99 -1.08
N ALA A 25 13.70 3.63 -1.91
CA ALA A 25 14.08 4.48 -3.03
C ALA A 25 12.93 4.60 -4.03
N THR A 26 12.22 3.50 -4.26
CA THR A 26 11.07 3.50 -5.16
C THR A 26 9.95 4.34 -4.57
N ILE A 27 9.69 4.20 -3.27
CA ILE A 27 8.67 5.01 -2.62
C ILE A 27 9.03 6.49 -2.76
N ALA A 28 10.26 6.86 -2.43
CA ALA A 28 10.66 8.26 -2.48
C ALA A 28 10.53 8.83 -3.88
N ARG A 29 10.93 8.06 -4.88
CA ARG A 29 10.84 8.51 -6.26
C ARG A 29 9.39 8.71 -6.68
N THR A 30 8.53 7.78 -6.31
CA THR A 30 7.12 7.89 -6.66
C THR A 30 6.48 9.09 -5.97
N LEU A 31 6.79 9.27 -4.69
CA LEU A 31 6.19 10.38 -3.95
C LEU A 31 6.62 11.73 -4.50
N SER A 32 7.84 11.82 -5.02
CA SER A 32 8.32 13.08 -5.57
C SER A 32 7.50 13.52 -6.78
N ALA A 33 6.77 12.61 -7.40
CA ALA A 33 5.92 12.92 -8.55
C ALA A 33 4.48 13.24 -8.16
N LEU A 34 4.15 13.14 -6.88
CA LEU A 34 2.78 13.34 -6.42
C LEU A 34 2.64 14.65 -5.68
N GLU A 35 1.55 15.34 -5.92
CA GLU A 35 1.23 16.58 -5.23
C GLU A 35 -0.18 16.48 -4.68
N ALA A 36 -0.35 17.02 -3.47
CA ALA A 36 -1.66 17.07 -2.88
C ALA A 36 -2.50 18.14 -3.54
N ALA A 37 -3.81 17.94 -3.54
CA ALA A 37 -4.73 18.98 -3.99
C ALA A 37 -4.63 20.16 -3.02
N ASP A 38 -4.98 21.34 -3.51
CA ASP A 38 -4.88 22.54 -2.69
C ASP A 38 -5.78 22.49 -1.48
N GLU A 39 -6.93 21.86 -1.59
CA GLU A 39 -7.85 21.77 -0.46
C GLU A 39 -8.71 20.53 -0.58
N GLY A 40 -9.38 20.20 0.50
CA GLY A 40 -10.29 19.08 0.53
C GLY A 40 -9.62 17.81 1.02
N GLN A 41 -10.43 16.80 1.22
CA GLN A 41 -9.95 15.50 1.68
C GLN A 41 -9.70 14.59 0.50
N MET A 42 -8.67 13.79 0.59
CA MET A 42 -8.33 12.84 -0.46
C MET A 42 -8.41 11.42 0.10
N ARG A 43 -8.98 10.52 -0.66
CA ARG A 43 -8.97 9.10 -0.31
C ARG A 43 -8.02 8.38 -1.23
N ILE A 44 -7.13 7.59 -0.64
CA ILE A 44 -6.15 6.82 -1.40
C ILE A 44 -6.33 5.35 -1.10
N LEU A 45 -6.07 4.52 -2.09
CA LEU A 45 -6.31 3.08 -1.97
C LEU A 45 -5.11 2.29 -2.48
N ASP A 46 -4.72 1.29 -1.72
CA ASP A 46 -3.77 0.28 -2.18
C ASP A 46 -4.48 -1.08 -2.12
N PRO A 47 -4.79 -1.67 -3.26
CA PRO A 47 -5.52 -2.95 -3.28
C PRO A 47 -4.68 -4.15 -2.85
N CYS A 48 -3.38 -3.96 -2.70
CA CYS A 48 -2.48 -5.01 -2.20
C CYS A 48 -1.53 -4.38 -1.21
N ALA A 49 -2.07 -3.94 -0.10
CA ALA A 49 -1.37 -3.03 0.81
C ALA A 49 -0.16 -3.61 1.51
N GLY A 50 -0.06 -4.92 1.60
CA GLY A 50 1.02 -5.53 2.37
C GLY A 50 0.91 -5.09 3.82
N GLU A 51 2.02 -4.67 4.39
CA GLU A 51 2.01 -4.19 5.77
C GLU A 51 1.63 -2.73 5.87
N GLY A 52 1.36 -2.08 4.75
CA GLY A 52 0.83 -0.73 4.75
C GLY A 52 1.84 0.39 4.75
N VAL A 53 3.13 0.06 4.74
CA VAL A 53 4.17 1.07 4.89
C VAL A 53 4.17 2.06 3.73
N ALA A 54 4.12 1.56 2.50
CA ALA A 54 4.19 2.44 1.33
C ALA A 54 3.00 3.40 1.29
N LEU A 55 1.81 2.88 1.55
CA LEU A 55 0.62 3.73 1.51
C LEU A 55 0.61 4.72 2.66
N ALA A 56 1.13 4.31 3.83
CA ALA A 56 1.22 5.22 4.95
C ALA A 56 2.16 6.38 4.64
N GLU A 57 3.27 6.10 3.96
CA GLU A 57 4.17 7.17 3.58
C GLU A 57 3.56 8.07 2.53
N CYS A 58 2.77 7.49 1.63
CA CYS A 58 2.05 8.29 0.64
C CYS A 58 1.06 9.23 1.33
N LYS A 59 0.33 8.72 2.31
CA LYS A 59 -0.59 9.56 3.06
C LYS A 59 0.13 10.72 3.73
N TYR A 60 1.27 10.43 4.33
CA TYR A 60 2.05 11.45 5.00
C TYR A 60 2.52 12.52 4.03
N HIS A 61 2.99 12.10 2.87
CA HIS A 61 3.47 13.01 1.84
C HIS A 61 2.35 13.92 1.33
N LEU A 62 1.16 13.37 1.14
CA LEU A 62 0.03 14.12 0.61
C LEU A 62 -0.68 14.95 1.68
N GLY A 63 -0.32 14.78 2.94
CA GLY A 63 -0.92 15.53 4.03
C GLY A 63 -1.76 14.62 4.91
N LYS A 64 -1.21 14.24 6.07
CA LYS A 64 -1.84 13.22 6.87
C LYS A 64 -3.20 13.66 7.43
N GLU A 65 -3.40 14.97 7.59
CA GLU A 65 -4.67 15.46 8.12
C GLU A 65 -5.78 15.47 7.09
N ARG A 66 -5.41 15.43 5.82
CA ARG A 66 -6.37 15.55 4.74
C ARG A 66 -6.52 14.27 3.94
N THR A 67 -5.75 13.25 4.24
CA THR A 67 -5.70 12.05 3.45
C THR A 67 -6.18 10.86 4.27
N VAL A 68 -7.09 10.09 3.69
CA VAL A 68 -7.58 8.87 4.32
C VAL A 68 -7.09 7.69 3.50
N ALA A 69 -6.35 6.80 4.16
CA ALA A 69 -5.70 5.69 3.47
C ALA A 69 -6.47 4.40 3.69
N TYR A 70 -6.77 3.73 2.60
CA TYR A 70 -7.51 2.47 2.60
C TYR A 70 -6.63 1.40 1.98
N GLY A 71 -6.53 0.26 2.63
CA GLY A 71 -5.79 -0.86 2.10
C GLY A 71 -6.64 -2.10 2.01
N VAL A 72 -6.26 -3.00 1.13
CA VAL A 72 -6.79 -4.35 1.08
C VAL A 72 -5.61 -5.28 1.13
N GLU A 73 -5.65 -6.26 2.00
CA GLU A 73 -4.54 -7.21 2.12
C GLU A 73 -5.10 -8.60 2.36
N TYR A 74 -4.62 -9.55 1.56
CA TYR A 74 -5.10 -10.91 1.61
C TYR A 74 -4.54 -11.68 2.80
N ASP A 75 -3.31 -11.40 3.20
CA ASP A 75 -2.68 -12.10 4.30
C ASP A 75 -3.10 -11.50 5.63
N GLN A 76 -3.54 -12.35 6.55
CA GLN A 76 -4.11 -11.89 7.81
C GLN A 76 -3.11 -11.11 8.65
N GLU A 77 -1.88 -11.60 8.75
CA GLU A 77 -0.89 -10.91 9.58
C GLU A 77 -0.49 -9.57 9.01
N ARG A 78 -0.33 -9.51 7.69
CA ARG A 78 0.00 -8.23 7.07
C ARG A 78 -1.16 -7.25 7.18
N ALA A 79 -2.39 -7.76 7.03
CA ALA A 79 -3.56 -6.89 7.18
C ALA A 79 -3.65 -6.33 8.59
N TRP A 80 -3.34 -7.13 9.59
CA TRP A 80 -3.31 -6.69 10.97
C TRP A 80 -2.31 -5.57 11.17
N HIS A 81 -1.11 -5.74 10.60
CA HIS A 81 -0.08 -4.72 10.70
C HIS A 81 -0.52 -3.46 9.97
N ALA A 82 -1.08 -3.62 8.78
CA ALA A 82 -1.53 -2.47 7.99
C ALA A 82 -2.60 -1.68 8.71
N LYS A 83 -3.44 -2.34 9.51
CA LYS A 83 -4.47 -1.63 10.26
C LYS A 83 -3.88 -0.65 11.27
N THR A 84 -2.66 -0.87 11.70
CA THR A 84 -2.02 0.05 12.64
C THR A 84 -1.46 1.28 11.94
N LEU A 85 -1.25 1.19 10.64
CA LEU A 85 -0.63 2.28 9.87
C LEU A 85 -1.63 3.04 9.01
N LEU A 86 -2.68 2.37 8.56
CA LEU A 86 -3.65 2.97 7.65
C LEU A 86 -4.93 3.31 8.39
N ASP A 87 -5.74 4.17 7.80
CA ASP A 87 -7.02 4.50 8.39
C ASP A 87 -7.98 3.32 8.34
N HIS A 88 -7.93 2.58 7.24
CA HIS A 88 -8.76 1.40 7.06
C HIS A 88 -7.98 0.34 6.32
N CYS A 89 -8.12 -0.90 6.72
CA CYS A 89 -7.54 -2.00 5.98
C CYS A 89 -8.49 -3.17 6.03
N LEU A 90 -8.88 -3.64 4.86
CA LEU A 90 -9.75 -4.79 4.73
C LEU A 90 -8.89 -6.04 4.56
N HIS A 91 -9.12 -7.03 5.41
CA HIS A 91 -8.47 -8.32 5.25
C HIS A 91 -9.30 -9.11 4.26
N GLY A 92 -8.80 -9.30 3.08
CA GLY A 92 -9.56 -10.02 2.07
C GLY A 92 -8.88 -9.99 0.73
N ASP A 93 -9.57 -10.58 -0.24
CA ASP A 93 -9.10 -10.62 -1.62
C ASP A 93 -9.64 -9.39 -2.33
N PHE A 94 -8.75 -8.64 -2.97
CA PHE A 94 -9.16 -7.45 -3.70
C PHE A 94 -10.25 -7.76 -4.73
N ASN A 95 -10.21 -8.94 -5.32
CA ASN A 95 -11.22 -9.31 -6.32
C ASN A 95 -12.62 -9.39 -5.73
N GLY A 96 -12.74 -9.50 -4.42
CA GLY A 96 -14.03 -9.51 -3.76
C GLY A 96 -14.48 -8.16 -3.23
N VAL A 97 -13.70 -7.12 -3.49
CA VAL A 97 -14.00 -5.79 -2.98
C VAL A 97 -14.73 -4.98 -4.02
N MET A 98 -15.72 -4.23 -3.57
CA MET A 98 -16.48 -3.34 -4.45
C MET A 98 -16.42 -1.93 -3.90
N THR A 99 -16.26 -0.95 -4.77
CA THR A 99 -16.26 0.45 -4.36
C THR A 99 -17.20 1.22 -5.26
N THR A 100 -17.66 2.35 -4.75
CA THR A 100 -18.45 3.26 -5.55
C THR A 100 -17.54 3.95 -6.55
N TYR A 101 -18.05 4.18 -7.75
CA TYR A 101 -17.30 4.86 -8.77
C TYR A 101 -16.87 6.24 -8.27
N GLY A 102 -15.61 6.59 -8.49
CA GLY A 102 -15.10 7.89 -8.09
C GLY A 102 -14.82 8.05 -6.60
N THR A 103 -14.84 6.97 -5.84
CA THR A 103 -14.61 7.03 -4.40
C THR A 103 -13.18 7.47 -4.05
N PHE A 104 -12.20 7.02 -4.83
CA PHE A 104 -10.80 7.27 -4.51
C PHE A 104 -10.17 8.24 -5.49
N GLY A 105 -9.35 9.14 -4.95
CA GLY A 105 -8.63 10.10 -5.77
C GLY A 105 -7.28 9.61 -6.24
N LEU A 106 -6.72 8.58 -5.58
CA LEU A 106 -5.44 8.01 -5.96
C LEU A 106 -5.45 6.52 -5.73
N LEU A 107 -4.91 5.79 -6.68
CA LEU A 107 -4.75 4.37 -6.57
C LEU A 107 -3.26 4.04 -6.58
N TRP A 108 -2.78 3.47 -5.49
CA TRP A 108 -1.37 3.08 -5.40
C TRP A 108 -1.26 1.63 -5.85
N LEU A 109 -0.58 1.42 -6.97
CA LEU A 109 -0.42 0.08 -7.52
C LEU A 109 1.05 -0.28 -7.56
N ASN A 110 1.43 -1.28 -6.80
CA ASN A 110 2.77 -1.82 -6.86
C ASN A 110 2.66 -3.32 -6.98
N GLN A 111 2.09 -3.76 -8.09
CA GLN A 111 1.90 -5.16 -8.34
C GLN A 111 3.12 -5.74 -8.98
N ILE A 112 3.54 -6.87 -8.49
CA ILE A 112 4.59 -7.61 -9.15
C ILE A 112 3.94 -8.41 -10.23
N GLY A 113 4.30 -8.13 -11.41
CA GLY A 113 3.62 -8.68 -12.52
C GLY A 113 3.49 -10.15 -12.56
N ARG A 114 4.34 -10.90 -11.94
CA ARG A 114 4.28 -12.25 -12.01
C ARG A 114 3.21 -12.77 -11.34
N ALA A 115 2.70 -12.04 -10.56
CA ALA A 115 1.75 -12.61 -9.86
C ALA A 115 0.92 -13.40 -10.68
N HIS A 116 0.97 -13.33 -11.46
CA HIS A 116 0.30 -14.05 -12.04
C HIS A 116 0.83 -14.81 -12.72
N VAL A 117 1.23 -14.73 -12.71
CA VAL A 117 1.59 -15.50 -13.38
C VAL A 117 1.29 -16.56 -12.97
#